data_4aac21a9c0043c0d0e3549f8a78cdefb
#
_entry.id   4aac21a9c0043c0d0e3549f8a78cdefb
#
_cell.length_a   1.000
_cell.length_b   1.000
_cell.length_c   1.000
_cell.angle_alpha   90.00
_cell.angle_beta   90.00
_cell.angle_gamma   90.00
#
_symmetry.space_group_name_H-M   'P 1'
#
loop_
_entity.id
_entity.type
_entity.pdbx_description
1 polymer ?
#
loop_
_entity_poly.entity_id
_entity_poly.type
_entity_poly.pdbx_seq_one_letter_code
_entity_poly.pdbx_strand_id
1 'polypeptide(L)'
;VEAALALKAYAQIGLCYKLAGCYEEAVPAFQKALNVTTASAKETVQILYVLGRTLESLGRVAETLEAYRWIRREDPDYRDVAERIERLSIRRPAVVTKKT
;
A
#
# COMPACT_ATOMS: atom_id res chain seq x y z
N VAL A 1 -3.38 21.68 11.42
CA VAL A 1 -4.69 21.17 11.79
C VAL A 1 -5.47 20.74 10.55
N GLU A 2 -5.52 21.59 9.55
CA GLU A 2 -6.22 21.23 8.33
C GLU A 2 -5.56 20.08 7.61
N ALA A 3 -4.23 20.03 7.64
CA ALA A 3 -3.52 18.94 6.98
C ALA A 3 -3.81 17.60 7.67
N ALA A 4 -3.90 17.60 9.00
CA ALA A 4 -4.23 16.38 9.72
C ALA A 4 -5.64 15.91 9.39
N LEU A 5 -6.57 16.86 9.24
CA LEU A 5 -7.93 16.51 8.85
C LEU A 5 -7.97 15.97 7.43
N ALA A 6 -7.18 16.57 6.53
CA ALA A 6 -7.12 16.10 5.16
C ALA A 6 -6.57 14.68 5.08
N LEU A 7 -5.54 14.39 5.86
CA LEU A 7 -4.97 13.05 5.91
C LEU A 7 -6.05 12.03 6.30
N LYS A 8 -6.75 12.32 7.40
CA LYS A 8 -7.80 11.43 7.86
C LYS A 8 -8.92 11.28 6.84
N ALA A 9 -9.30 12.39 6.21
CA ALA A 9 -10.40 12.37 5.25
C ALA A 9 -10.04 11.49 4.04
N TYR A 10 -8.86 11.69 3.47
CA TYR A 10 -8.46 10.89 2.32
C TYR A 10 -8.32 9.42 2.68
N ALA A 11 -7.77 9.13 3.86
CA ALA A 11 -7.63 7.75 4.29
C ALA A 11 -9.00 7.09 4.49
N GLN A 12 -9.95 7.83 5.07
CA GLN A 12 -11.30 7.31 5.26
C GLN A 12 -12.01 7.08 3.94
N ILE A 13 -11.86 8.00 3.00
CA ILE A 13 -12.44 7.83 1.67
C ILE A 13 -11.89 6.56 1.02
N GLY A 14 -10.58 6.36 1.10
CA GLY A 14 -9.97 5.17 0.54
C GLY A 14 -10.48 3.90 1.19
N LEU A 15 -10.63 3.92 2.53
CA LEU A 15 -11.15 2.75 3.23
C LEU A 15 -12.59 2.46 2.85
N CYS A 16 -13.40 3.50 2.67
CA CYS A 16 -14.77 3.31 2.25
C CYS A 16 -14.85 2.64 0.88
N TYR A 17 -14.06 3.12 -0.05
CA TYR A 17 -14.01 2.50 -1.38
C TYR A 17 -13.54 1.05 -1.29
N LYS A 18 -12.50 0.81 -0.49
CA LYS A 18 -11.96 -0.53 -0.34
C LYS A 18 -13.01 -1.49 0.21
N LEU A 19 -13.73 -1.06 1.25
CA LEU A 19 -14.75 -1.89 1.87
C LEU A 19 -15.92 -2.14 0.92
N ALA A 20 -16.18 -1.21 0.03
CA ALA A 20 -17.23 -1.37 -0.97
C ALA A 20 -16.78 -2.21 -2.16
N GLY A 21 -15.53 -2.63 -2.19
CA GLY A 21 -14.99 -3.39 -3.30
C GLY A 21 -14.56 -2.54 -4.48
N CYS A 22 -14.54 -1.22 -4.31
CA CYS A 22 -14.15 -0.29 -5.36
C CYS A 22 -12.66 -0.01 -5.26
N TYR A 23 -11.85 -1.04 -5.54
CA TYR A 23 -10.40 -0.95 -5.32
C TYR A 23 -9.72 0.09 -6.20
N GLU A 24 -10.18 0.24 -7.45
CA GLU A 24 -9.57 1.23 -8.34
C GLU A 24 -9.73 2.64 -7.80
N GLU A 25 -10.88 2.94 -7.23
CA GLU A 25 -11.15 4.27 -6.68
C GLU A 25 -10.42 4.49 -5.35
N ALA A 26 -10.17 3.40 -4.63
CA ALA A 26 -9.47 3.50 -3.35
C ALA A 26 -8.02 3.95 -3.54
N VAL A 27 -7.37 3.52 -4.62
CA VAL A 27 -5.95 3.80 -4.84
C VAL A 27 -5.66 5.30 -4.86
N PRO A 28 -6.31 6.12 -5.69
CA PRO A 28 -6.00 7.54 -5.69
C PRO A 28 -6.32 8.23 -4.36
N ALA A 29 -7.34 7.76 -3.63
CA ALA A 29 -7.64 8.34 -2.33
C ALA A 29 -6.49 8.12 -1.35
N PHE A 30 -5.96 6.90 -1.31
CA PHE A 30 -4.81 6.63 -0.45
C PHE A 30 -3.57 7.39 -0.90
N GLN A 31 -3.38 7.55 -2.21
CA GLN A 31 -2.25 8.32 -2.72
C GLN A 31 -2.33 9.78 -2.31
N LYS A 32 -3.53 10.34 -2.30
CA LYS A 32 -3.71 11.71 -1.82
C LYS A 32 -3.38 11.82 -0.34
N ALA A 33 -3.76 10.81 0.44
CA ALA A 33 -3.40 10.81 1.86
C ALA A 33 -1.88 10.81 2.04
N LEU A 34 -1.17 10.05 1.22
CA LEU A 34 0.28 9.97 1.32
C LEU A 34 0.96 11.29 0.95
N ASN A 35 0.30 12.14 0.19
CA ASN A 35 0.87 13.42 -0.21
C ASN A 35 0.68 14.52 0.83
N VAL A 36 -0.01 14.23 1.92
CA VAL A 36 -0.18 15.19 3.00
C VAL A 36 1.14 15.28 3.77
N THR A 37 1.70 16.49 3.83
CA THR A 37 3.05 16.68 4.31
C THR A 37 3.23 16.49 5.81
N THR A 38 2.15 16.51 6.57
CA THR A 38 2.25 16.35 8.03
C THR A 38 2.15 14.91 8.49
N ALA A 39 2.03 13.98 7.57
CA ALA A 39 1.95 12.57 7.95
C ALA A 39 3.24 12.12 8.62
N SER A 40 3.12 11.47 9.77
CA SER A 40 4.27 10.88 10.44
C SER A 40 4.67 9.59 9.72
N ALA A 41 5.87 9.09 10.04
CA ALA A 41 6.30 7.82 9.48
C ALA A 41 5.32 6.70 9.84
N LYS A 42 4.80 6.74 11.05
CA LYS A 42 3.85 5.74 11.49
C LYS A 42 2.56 5.80 10.68
N GLU A 43 2.07 7.00 10.45
CA GLU A 43 0.85 7.16 9.64
C GLU A 43 1.09 6.74 8.20
N THR A 44 2.24 7.09 7.66
CA THR A 44 2.61 6.72 6.30
C THR A 44 2.64 5.20 6.15
N VAL A 45 3.22 4.51 7.13
CA VAL A 45 3.29 3.05 7.10
C VAL A 45 1.89 2.45 7.09
N GLN A 46 0.99 2.97 7.92
CA GLN A 46 -0.37 2.46 7.99
C GLN A 46 -1.10 2.63 6.66
N ILE A 47 -0.95 3.80 6.05
CA ILE A 47 -1.62 4.07 4.78
C ILE A 47 -1.02 3.22 3.68
N LEU A 48 0.30 3.10 3.65
CA LEU A 48 0.97 2.27 2.64
C LEU A 48 0.58 0.81 2.76
N TYR A 49 0.33 0.34 3.98
CA TYR A 49 -0.08 -1.05 4.14
C TYR A 49 -1.46 -1.28 3.50
N VAL A 50 -2.42 -0.40 3.80
CA VAL A 50 -3.76 -0.55 3.23
C VAL A 50 -3.72 -0.37 1.72
N LEU A 51 -2.94 0.60 1.25
CA LEU A 51 -2.77 0.80 -0.19
C LEU A 51 -2.15 -0.43 -0.83
N GLY A 52 -1.11 -0.99 -0.21
CA GLY A 52 -0.47 -2.19 -0.72
C GLY A 52 -1.44 -3.35 -0.83
N ARG A 53 -2.27 -3.55 0.19
CA ARG A 53 -3.28 -4.60 0.16
C ARG A 53 -4.28 -4.37 -0.97
N THR A 54 -4.65 -3.12 -1.19
CA THR A 54 -5.56 -2.78 -2.28
C THR A 54 -4.93 -3.06 -3.64
N LEU A 55 -3.67 -2.65 -3.81
CA LEU A 55 -2.96 -2.91 -5.05
C LEU A 55 -2.77 -4.41 -5.29
N GLU A 56 -2.52 -5.13 -4.23
CA GLU A 56 -2.38 -6.58 -4.32
C GLU A 56 -3.68 -7.21 -4.82
N SER A 57 -4.82 -6.74 -4.29
CA SER A 57 -6.12 -7.23 -4.74
C SER A 57 -6.38 -6.93 -6.21
N LEU A 58 -5.80 -5.84 -6.71
CA LEU A 58 -5.93 -5.48 -8.12
C LEU A 58 -4.92 -6.19 -9.01
N GLY A 59 -4.00 -6.94 -8.43
CA GLY A 59 -2.99 -7.64 -9.21
C GLY A 59 -1.85 -6.74 -9.67
N ARG A 60 -1.75 -5.53 -9.12
CA ARG A 60 -0.70 -4.58 -9.49
C ARG A 60 0.54 -4.86 -8.64
N VAL A 61 1.24 -5.93 -8.99
CA VAL A 61 2.29 -6.50 -8.14
C VAL A 61 3.48 -5.56 -7.96
N ALA A 62 3.93 -4.93 -9.03
CA ALA A 62 5.11 -4.06 -8.93
C ALA A 62 4.86 -2.91 -7.96
N GLU A 63 3.70 -2.29 -8.04
CA GLU A 63 3.36 -1.19 -7.15
C GLU A 63 3.16 -1.68 -5.71
N THR A 64 2.57 -2.87 -5.56
CA THR A 64 2.41 -3.48 -4.25
C THR A 64 3.77 -3.67 -3.59
N LEU A 65 4.73 -4.19 -4.34
CA LEU A 65 6.07 -4.44 -3.80
C LEU A 65 6.77 -3.13 -3.41
N GLU A 66 6.58 -2.07 -4.20
CA GLU A 66 7.15 -0.78 -3.82
C GLU A 66 6.62 -0.31 -2.46
N ALA A 67 5.31 -0.40 -2.28
CA ALA A 67 4.70 0.04 -1.03
C ALA A 67 5.20 -0.81 0.15
N TYR A 68 5.20 -2.12 -0.03
CA TYR A 68 5.62 -3.01 1.06
C TYR A 68 7.10 -2.87 1.38
N ARG A 69 7.94 -2.66 0.38
CA ARG A 69 9.37 -2.50 0.63
C ARG A 69 9.66 -1.21 1.39
N TRP A 70 8.91 -0.16 1.10
CA TRP A 70 9.03 1.06 1.86
C TRP A 70 8.70 0.82 3.32
N ILE A 71 7.60 0.09 3.59
CA ILE A 71 7.21 -0.25 4.96
C ILE A 71 8.31 -1.04 5.64
N ARG A 72 8.85 -2.04 4.96
CA ARG A 72 9.88 -2.91 5.57
C ARG A 72 11.12 -2.12 5.94
N ARG A 73 11.47 -1.12 5.16
CA ARG A 73 12.62 -0.28 5.49
C ARG A 73 12.38 0.52 6.77
N GLU A 74 11.14 0.99 6.95
CA GLU A 74 10.80 1.79 8.13
C GLU A 74 10.54 0.93 9.35
N ASP A 75 9.91 -0.20 9.15
CA ASP A 75 9.52 -1.09 10.26
C ASP A 75 9.54 -2.52 9.76
N PRO A 76 10.69 -3.21 9.89
CA PRO A 76 10.83 -4.57 9.35
C PRO A 76 9.82 -5.57 9.90
N ASP A 77 9.29 -5.30 11.08
CA ASP A 77 8.37 -6.23 11.73
C ASP A 77 6.91 -5.83 11.58
N TYR A 78 6.63 -4.88 10.68
CA TYR A 78 5.26 -4.41 10.55
C TYR A 78 4.37 -5.50 9.96
N ARG A 79 3.45 -6.00 10.79
CA ARG A 79 2.46 -7.00 10.39
C ARG A 79 3.11 -8.13 9.58
N ASP A 80 2.51 -8.48 8.45
CA ASP A 80 2.98 -9.59 7.62
C ASP A 80 3.67 -9.11 6.35
N VAL A 81 4.20 -7.88 6.36
CA VAL A 81 4.74 -7.28 5.15
C VAL A 81 5.92 -8.08 4.58
N ALA A 82 6.85 -8.49 5.43
CA ALA A 82 8.00 -9.24 4.96
C ALA A 82 7.59 -10.54 4.28
N GLU A 83 6.62 -11.20 4.87
CA GLU A 83 6.11 -12.46 4.31
C GLU A 83 5.41 -12.21 2.97
N ARG A 84 4.65 -11.14 2.87
CA ARG A 84 3.96 -10.81 1.63
C ARG A 84 4.93 -10.47 0.52
N ILE A 85 6.00 -9.73 0.84
CA ILE A 85 7.03 -9.43 -0.15
C ILE A 85 7.63 -10.72 -0.68
N GLU A 86 7.95 -11.63 0.20
CA GLU A 86 8.56 -12.89 -0.20
C GLU A 86 7.65 -13.68 -1.13
N ARG A 87 6.39 -13.81 -0.78
CA ARG A 87 5.44 -14.55 -1.61
C ARG A 87 5.27 -13.92 -2.98
N LEU A 88 5.15 -12.61 -3.03
CA LEU A 88 4.96 -11.92 -4.29
C LEU A 88 6.21 -12.00 -5.16
N SER A 89 7.37 -11.93 -4.54
CA SER A 89 8.62 -12.00 -5.27
C SER A 89 8.84 -13.38 -5.89
N ILE A 90 8.48 -14.41 -5.18
CA ILE A 90 8.62 -15.77 -5.68
C ILE A 90 7.75 -15.97 -6.92
N ARG A 91 6.53 -15.47 -6.89
CA ARG A 91 5.60 -15.67 -7.99
C ARG A 91 6.05 -14.97 -9.26
N ARG A 92 6.64 -13.80 -9.13
CA ARG A 92 7.04 -13.02 -10.30
C ARG A 92 8.20 -13.64 -11.07
N PRO A 93 9.28 -14.03 -10.40
CA PRO A 93 10.41 -14.58 -11.12
C PRO A 93 10.07 -15.85 -11.87
N ALA A 94 9.18 -16.64 -11.33
CA ALA A 94 8.81 -17.89 -11.97
C ALA A 94 8.32 -17.66 -13.39
N VAL A 95 7.64 -16.56 -13.62
CA VAL A 95 7.13 -16.24 -14.91
C VAL A 95 8.26 -15.90 -15.88
N VAL A 96 9.20 -15.15 -15.39
CA VAL A 96 10.28 -14.66 -16.22
C VAL A 96 11.21 -15.76 -16.67
N THR A 97 11.49 -16.62 -15.75
CA THR A 97 12.52 -17.58 -16.01
C THR A 97 12.21 -18.50 -17.12
N LYS A 98 11.17 -18.41 -17.51
CA LYS A 98 10.91 -19.19 -18.52
C LYS A 98 11.79 -19.00 -19.57
N LYS A 99 12.34 -18.48 -19.67
CA LYS A 99 13.13 -18.33 -20.53
C LYS A 99 14.33 -18.72 -20.43
N THR A 100 14.47 -18.95 -19.84
CA THR A 100 15.74 -19.10 -19.75
C THR A 100 16.42 -19.85 -20.09
#